data_aa2b7cb9c68beeeb6aa112b9440e98bb
#
_entry.id   aa2b7cb9c68beeeb6aa112b9440e98bb
#
_cell.length_a   1.000
_cell.length_b   1.000
_cell.length_c   1.000
_cell.angle_alpha   90.00
_cell.angle_beta   90.00
_cell.angle_gamma   90.00
#
_symmetry.space_group_name_H-M   'P 1'
#
loop_
_entity.id
_entity.type
_entity.pdbx_description
1 polymer ?
#
loop_
_entity_poly.entity_id
_entity_poly.type
_entity_poly.pdbx_seq_one_letter_code
_entity_poly.pdbx_strand_id
1 'polypeptide(L)'
;MVKMKRANEATSKRADKAVVKSQVSDAALVEKRREQIVAAAIELFSKQGYDRTTMLDITRKARISVGLIYQYAQTKEDVLFLSLISVLDSYKREILPVAPDDGPIEALWKALDAYARVIDRRRAAAVLAYRSTKSLSDAQRHTIMQLEIETNELLAERVQACIAAGLFRKIDVELAVYQLVMHAHTWALKYWRLNQITTLDRYLMTGFEFFVRAAASPKGLSVFDAFCHGQVGPSAIAHRGR
;
A
#
# COMPACT_ATOMS: atom_id res chain seq x y z
N MET A 1 -26.83 -3.22 4.12
CA MET A 1 -26.66 -2.79 2.73
C MET A 1 -27.08 -1.34 2.44
N VAL A 2 -28.24 -0.86 2.86
CA VAL A 2 -28.70 0.53 2.54
C VAL A 2 -27.88 1.63 3.22
N LYS A 3 -27.35 1.42 4.45
CA LYS A 3 -26.49 2.41 5.12
C LYS A 3 -25.10 2.53 4.48
N MET A 4 -24.52 1.45 3.96
CA MET A 4 -23.23 1.48 3.23
C MET A 4 -23.34 2.21 1.88
N LYS A 5 -24.44 2.01 1.13
CA LYS A 5 -24.65 2.74 -0.13
C LYS A 5 -24.75 4.26 0.06
N ARG A 6 -25.46 4.73 1.09
CA ARG A 6 -25.57 6.17 1.39
C ARG A 6 -24.26 6.79 1.89
N ALA A 7 -23.44 6.03 2.63
CA ALA A 7 -22.10 6.48 3.03
C ALA A 7 -21.18 6.62 1.80
N ASN A 8 -21.22 5.67 0.86
CA ASN A 8 -20.41 5.70 -0.36
C ASN A 8 -20.79 6.86 -1.30
N GLU A 9 -22.09 7.16 -1.47
CA GLU A 9 -22.54 8.31 -2.28
C GLU A 9 -22.16 9.67 -1.67
N ALA A 10 -22.21 9.80 -0.34
CA ALA A 10 -21.80 11.02 0.36
C ALA A 10 -20.27 11.21 0.32
N THR A 11 -19.52 10.11 0.30
CA THR A 11 -18.04 10.08 0.24
C THR A 11 -17.53 10.41 -1.17
N SER A 12 -18.19 9.89 -2.22
CA SER A 12 -17.88 10.22 -3.62
C SER A 12 -18.02 11.73 -3.89
N LYS A 13 -19.08 12.38 -3.38
CA LYS A 13 -19.26 13.84 -3.52
C LYS A 13 -18.26 14.68 -2.73
N ARG A 14 -17.61 14.13 -1.68
CA ARG A 14 -16.55 14.83 -0.92
C ARG A 14 -15.16 14.62 -1.52
N ALA A 15 -14.92 13.47 -2.15
CA ALA A 15 -13.66 13.18 -2.87
C ALA A 15 -13.44 14.17 -4.02
N ASP A 16 -14.49 14.61 -4.71
CA ASP A 16 -14.41 15.63 -5.76
C ASP A 16 -13.88 17.00 -5.28
N LYS A 17 -13.90 17.28 -3.98
CA LYS A 17 -13.36 18.54 -3.41
C LYS A 17 -11.84 18.49 -3.10
N ALA A 18 -11.24 17.33 -3.05
CA ALA A 18 -9.82 17.16 -2.73
C ALA A 18 -8.93 16.90 -3.97
N VAL A 19 -9.42 17.21 -5.17
CA VAL A 19 -8.65 17.05 -6.40
C VAL A 19 -7.69 18.20 -6.55
N VAL A 20 -6.39 17.90 -6.71
CA VAL A 20 -5.38 18.90 -7.08
C VAL A 20 -5.63 19.32 -8.53
N LYS A 21 -6.10 20.56 -8.71
CA LYS A 21 -6.41 21.11 -10.03
C LYS A 21 -5.12 21.40 -10.79
N SER A 22 -5.07 21.00 -12.08
CA SER A 22 -4.06 21.42 -13.03
C SER A 22 -4.62 22.53 -13.91
N GLN A 23 -3.77 23.48 -14.27
CA GLN A 23 -4.09 24.51 -15.28
C GLN A 23 -3.87 24.01 -16.71
N VAL A 24 -3.26 22.82 -16.87
CA VAL A 24 -2.96 22.18 -18.16
C VAL A 24 -4.06 21.18 -18.46
N SER A 25 -4.57 21.19 -19.70
CA SER A 25 -5.66 20.32 -20.14
C SER A 25 -5.21 18.98 -20.73
N ASP A 26 -3.96 18.85 -21.16
CA ASP A 26 -3.40 17.59 -21.66
C ASP A 26 -3.14 16.61 -20.51
N ALA A 27 -4.02 15.63 -20.37
CA ALA A 27 -3.97 14.67 -19.27
C ALA A 27 -2.66 13.84 -19.23
N ALA A 28 -2.11 13.46 -20.40
CA ALA A 28 -0.87 12.67 -20.45
C ALA A 28 0.33 13.52 -20.03
N LEU A 29 0.37 14.78 -20.43
CA LEU A 29 1.40 15.71 -20.00
C LEU A 29 1.28 16.02 -18.50
N VAL A 30 0.06 16.18 -17.99
CA VAL A 30 -0.20 16.40 -16.57
C VAL A 30 0.33 15.24 -15.75
N GLU A 31 0.00 14.01 -16.12
CA GLU A 31 0.45 12.80 -15.40
C GLU A 31 1.98 12.71 -15.40
N LYS A 32 2.63 12.81 -16.55
CA LYS A 32 4.09 12.78 -16.66
C LYS A 32 4.78 13.84 -15.80
N ARG A 33 4.24 15.07 -15.76
CA ARG A 33 4.82 16.15 -14.95
C ARG A 33 4.58 15.94 -13.46
N ARG A 34 3.39 15.45 -13.09
CA ARG A 34 3.10 15.09 -11.70
C ARG A 34 4.01 13.98 -11.20
N GLU A 35 4.24 12.93 -11.98
CA GLU A 35 5.21 11.88 -11.64
C GLU A 35 6.61 12.44 -11.39
N GLN A 36 7.09 13.35 -12.24
CA GLN A 36 8.39 14.00 -12.08
C GLN A 36 8.46 14.84 -10.78
N ILE A 37 7.42 15.62 -10.50
CA ILE A 37 7.32 16.43 -9.27
C ILE A 37 7.26 15.53 -8.03
N VAL A 38 6.41 14.50 -8.06
CA VAL A 38 6.21 13.54 -6.97
C VAL A 38 7.49 12.79 -6.63
N ALA A 39 8.23 12.31 -7.65
CA ALA A 39 9.49 11.60 -7.43
C ALA A 39 10.52 12.50 -6.72
N ALA A 40 10.66 13.76 -7.18
CA ALA A 40 11.55 14.74 -6.56
C ALA A 40 11.12 15.07 -5.11
N ALA A 41 9.81 15.23 -4.88
CA ALA A 41 9.26 15.56 -3.58
C ALA A 41 9.45 14.42 -2.56
N ILE A 42 9.16 13.17 -2.94
CA ILE A 42 9.36 12.00 -2.07
C ILE A 42 10.81 11.90 -1.61
N GLU A 43 11.77 12.09 -2.53
CA GLU A 43 13.20 12.06 -2.17
C GLU A 43 13.55 13.17 -1.17
N LEU A 44 13.12 14.40 -1.42
CA LEU A 44 13.41 15.54 -0.53
C LEU A 44 12.71 15.41 0.83
N PHE A 45 11.43 15.07 0.84
CA PHE A 45 10.67 14.88 2.07
C PHE A 45 11.26 13.78 2.95
N SER A 46 11.75 12.70 2.33
CA SER A 46 12.37 11.59 3.06
C SER A 46 13.74 11.94 3.60
N LYS A 47 14.53 12.73 2.86
CA LYS A 47 15.91 13.06 3.22
C LYS A 47 16.01 14.16 4.27
N GLN A 48 15.26 15.24 4.10
CA GLN A 48 15.34 16.42 4.95
C GLN A 48 14.06 16.76 5.72
N GLY A 49 12.98 15.98 5.52
CA GLY A 49 11.68 16.19 6.16
C GLY A 49 10.76 17.11 5.35
N TYR A 50 9.45 16.94 5.57
CA TYR A 50 8.42 17.74 4.92
C TYR A 50 8.55 19.23 5.25
N ASP A 51 8.70 19.58 6.52
CA ASP A 51 8.68 20.98 6.98
C ASP A 51 9.83 21.80 6.38
N ARG A 52 11.02 21.22 6.26
CA ARG A 52 12.22 21.89 5.73
C ARG A 52 12.29 21.95 4.22
N THR A 53 11.46 21.19 3.52
CA THR A 53 11.42 21.18 2.05
C THR A 53 10.54 22.30 1.54
N THR A 54 11.03 23.05 0.56
CA THR A 54 10.30 24.15 -0.09
C THR A 54 9.87 23.75 -1.51
N MET A 55 8.89 24.47 -2.07
CA MET A 55 8.50 24.33 -3.49
C MET A 55 9.70 24.61 -4.41
N LEU A 56 10.57 25.54 -4.05
CA LEU A 56 11.78 25.85 -4.81
C LEU A 56 12.77 24.67 -4.83
N ASP A 57 12.94 23.96 -3.70
CA ASP A 57 13.78 22.76 -3.66
C ASP A 57 13.23 21.68 -4.58
N ILE A 58 11.91 21.49 -4.56
CA ILE A 58 11.23 20.50 -5.42
C ILE A 58 11.43 20.86 -6.90
N THR A 59 11.27 22.13 -7.30
CA THR A 59 11.47 22.55 -8.69
C THR A 59 12.90 22.32 -9.15
N ARG A 60 13.89 22.68 -8.32
CA ARG A 60 15.31 22.43 -8.63
C ARG A 60 15.60 20.93 -8.80
N LYS A 61 15.10 20.11 -7.88
CA LYS A 61 15.28 18.65 -7.92
C LYS A 61 14.57 18.02 -9.11
N ALA A 62 13.36 18.46 -9.42
CA ALA A 62 12.57 18.01 -10.57
C ALA A 62 13.08 18.59 -11.90
N ARG A 63 14.04 19.53 -11.89
CA ARG A 63 14.56 20.22 -13.09
C ARG A 63 13.46 20.88 -13.93
N ILE A 64 12.55 21.58 -13.26
CA ILE A 64 11.47 22.36 -13.88
C ILE A 64 11.52 23.80 -13.40
N SER A 65 10.88 24.71 -14.11
CA SER A 65 10.79 26.11 -13.67
C SER A 65 9.81 26.28 -12.52
N VAL A 66 10.01 27.30 -11.71
CA VAL A 66 9.12 27.64 -10.58
C VAL A 66 7.69 27.91 -11.08
N GLY A 67 7.53 28.63 -12.21
CA GLY A 67 6.21 28.88 -12.77
C GLY A 67 5.52 27.60 -13.26
N LEU A 68 6.31 26.60 -13.69
CA LEU A 68 5.75 25.34 -14.18
C LEU A 68 5.16 24.50 -13.07
N ILE A 69 5.77 24.40 -11.86
CA ILE A 69 5.22 23.57 -10.78
C ILE A 69 3.83 24.03 -10.37
N TYR A 70 3.59 25.36 -10.34
CA TYR A 70 2.30 25.93 -9.93
C TYR A 70 1.16 25.65 -10.93
N GLN A 71 1.47 25.19 -12.15
CA GLN A 71 0.46 24.72 -13.09
C GLN A 71 -0.07 23.31 -12.72
N TYR A 72 0.67 22.54 -11.92
CA TYR A 72 0.34 21.16 -11.59
C TYR A 72 0.01 20.94 -10.10
N ALA A 73 0.54 21.78 -9.22
CA ALA A 73 0.30 21.76 -7.79
C ALA A 73 0.48 23.18 -7.23
N GLN A 74 -0.53 23.69 -6.52
CA GLN A 74 -0.54 25.08 -6.05
C GLN A 74 0.25 25.27 -4.73
N THR A 75 0.29 24.22 -3.91
CA THR A 75 0.88 24.25 -2.59
C THR A 75 1.82 23.06 -2.35
N LYS A 76 2.62 23.11 -1.31
CA LYS A 76 3.44 21.98 -0.88
C LYS A 76 2.58 20.84 -0.36
N GLU A 77 1.44 21.14 0.24
CA GLU A 77 0.41 20.20 0.67
C GLU A 77 -0.15 19.43 -0.53
N ASP A 78 -0.40 20.10 -1.66
CA ASP A 78 -0.83 19.44 -2.90
C ASP A 78 0.21 18.44 -3.39
N VAL A 79 1.49 18.81 -3.35
CA VAL A 79 2.59 17.92 -3.75
C VAL A 79 2.67 16.72 -2.81
N LEU A 80 2.51 16.92 -1.50
CA LEU A 80 2.44 15.84 -0.53
C LEU A 80 1.25 14.91 -0.82
N PHE A 81 0.08 15.48 -1.03
CA PHE A 81 -1.14 14.74 -1.34
C PHE A 81 -0.99 13.88 -2.61
N LEU A 82 -0.47 14.45 -3.70
CA LEU A 82 -0.16 13.72 -4.95
C LEU A 82 0.86 12.59 -4.70
N SER A 83 1.85 12.84 -3.83
CA SER A 83 2.85 11.83 -3.46
C SER A 83 2.22 10.63 -2.76
N LEU A 84 1.28 10.85 -1.83
CA LEU A 84 0.59 9.78 -1.12
C LEU A 84 -0.38 9.02 -2.02
N ILE A 85 -1.15 9.73 -2.88
CA ILE A 85 -2.02 9.08 -3.87
C ILE A 85 -1.19 8.16 -4.78
N SER A 86 -0.04 8.59 -5.28
CA SER A 86 0.80 7.78 -6.17
C SER A 86 1.24 6.45 -5.57
N VAL A 87 1.35 6.38 -4.24
CA VAL A 87 1.65 5.12 -3.52
C VAL A 87 0.42 4.23 -3.48
N LEU A 88 -0.74 4.78 -3.10
CA LEU A 88 -2.00 4.03 -3.01
C LEU A 88 -2.42 3.47 -4.38
N ASP A 89 -2.27 4.26 -5.46
CA ASP A 89 -2.51 3.79 -6.81
C ASP A 89 -1.56 2.66 -7.22
N SER A 90 -0.33 2.67 -6.69
CA SER A 90 0.61 1.58 -6.96
C SER A 90 0.17 0.27 -6.31
N TYR A 91 -0.41 0.30 -5.10
CA TYR A 91 -0.99 -0.89 -4.49
C TYR A 91 -2.10 -1.47 -5.35
N LYS A 92 -3.06 -0.63 -5.78
CA LYS A 92 -4.18 -1.06 -6.63
C LYS A 92 -3.73 -1.69 -7.96
N ARG A 93 -2.67 -1.16 -8.57
CA ARG A 93 -2.13 -1.69 -9.83
C ARG A 93 -1.39 -3.00 -9.68
N GLU A 94 -0.73 -3.21 -8.54
CA GLU A 94 0.15 -4.37 -8.33
C GLU A 94 -0.57 -5.56 -7.70
N ILE A 95 -1.66 -5.33 -6.97
CA ILE A 95 -2.51 -6.40 -6.46
C ILE A 95 -3.33 -6.93 -7.64
N LEU A 96 -2.79 -7.93 -8.32
CA LEU A 96 -3.40 -8.52 -9.51
C LEU A 96 -4.72 -9.24 -9.20
N PRO A 97 -5.61 -9.38 -10.20
CA PRO A 97 -6.75 -10.29 -10.12
C PRO A 97 -6.29 -11.71 -9.77
N VAL A 98 -7.17 -12.48 -9.11
CA VAL A 98 -6.93 -13.91 -8.82
C VAL A 98 -6.82 -14.67 -10.11
N ALA A 99 -5.75 -15.44 -10.28
CA ALA A 99 -5.66 -16.38 -11.39
C ALA A 99 -6.69 -17.52 -11.22
N PRO A 100 -7.26 -18.06 -12.31
CA PRO A 100 -8.30 -19.11 -12.22
C PRO A 100 -7.89 -20.33 -11.41
N ASP A 101 -6.61 -20.68 -11.41
CA ASP A 101 -6.06 -21.86 -10.75
C ASP A 101 -5.54 -21.57 -9.32
N ASP A 102 -5.57 -20.33 -8.87
CA ASP A 102 -5.11 -19.97 -7.54
C ASP A 102 -6.09 -20.44 -6.46
N GLY A 103 -5.61 -21.25 -5.52
CA GLY A 103 -6.36 -21.53 -4.30
C GLY A 103 -6.49 -20.26 -3.42
N PRO A 104 -7.55 -20.14 -2.56
CA PRO A 104 -7.80 -18.92 -1.80
C PRO A 104 -6.63 -18.47 -0.91
N ILE A 105 -5.89 -19.40 -0.27
CA ILE A 105 -4.71 -19.08 0.56
C ILE A 105 -3.56 -18.56 -0.32
N GLU A 106 -3.35 -19.17 -1.49
CA GLU A 106 -2.33 -18.73 -2.45
C GLU A 106 -2.65 -17.34 -3.00
N ALA A 107 -3.92 -17.10 -3.36
CA ALA A 107 -4.39 -15.79 -3.82
C ALA A 107 -4.20 -14.71 -2.74
N LEU A 108 -4.46 -15.03 -1.48
CA LEU A 108 -4.21 -14.10 -0.34
C LEU A 108 -2.71 -13.83 -0.19
N TRP A 109 -1.86 -14.86 -0.28
CA TRP A 109 -0.41 -14.71 -0.24
C TRP A 109 0.11 -13.82 -1.36
N LYS A 110 -0.30 -14.08 -2.61
CA LYS A 110 0.11 -13.28 -3.77
C LYS A 110 -0.29 -11.81 -3.64
N ALA A 111 -1.49 -11.54 -3.12
CA ALA A 111 -1.94 -10.17 -2.87
C ALA A 111 -1.12 -9.47 -1.79
N LEU A 112 -0.82 -10.14 -0.68
CA LEU A 112 0.02 -9.60 0.40
C LEU A 112 1.46 -9.38 -0.07
N ASP A 113 2.04 -10.33 -0.81
CA ASP A 113 3.39 -10.22 -1.37
C ASP A 113 3.50 -9.04 -2.33
N ALA A 114 2.57 -8.90 -3.27
CA ALA A 114 2.52 -7.77 -4.20
C ALA A 114 2.42 -6.43 -3.46
N TYR A 115 1.52 -6.34 -2.47
CA TYR A 115 1.38 -5.17 -1.60
C TYR A 115 2.69 -4.81 -0.89
N ALA A 116 3.33 -5.78 -0.27
CA ALA A 116 4.57 -5.57 0.48
C ALA A 116 5.76 -5.22 -0.43
N ARG A 117 5.82 -5.73 -1.66
CA ARG A 117 6.84 -5.33 -2.63
C ARG A 117 6.68 -3.89 -3.09
N VAL A 118 5.46 -3.37 -3.21
CA VAL A 118 5.25 -1.92 -3.42
C VAL A 118 5.82 -1.12 -2.25
N ILE A 119 5.52 -1.54 -1.01
CA ILE A 119 6.07 -0.90 0.20
C ILE A 119 7.60 -0.93 0.18
N ASP A 120 8.22 -2.06 -0.16
CA ASP A 120 9.67 -2.19 -0.20
C ASP A 120 10.30 -1.27 -1.25
N ARG A 121 9.77 -1.26 -2.47
CA ARG A 121 10.25 -0.37 -3.53
C ARG A 121 10.05 1.12 -3.21
N ARG A 122 9.00 1.46 -2.44
CA ARG A 122 8.60 2.83 -2.10
C ARG A 122 8.70 3.14 -0.61
N ARG A 123 9.66 2.53 0.11
CA ARG A 123 9.81 2.68 1.58
C ARG A 123 9.77 4.12 2.05
N ALA A 124 10.49 4.99 1.35
CA ALA A 124 10.54 6.42 1.67
C ALA A 124 9.15 7.06 1.66
N ALA A 125 8.33 6.75 0.67
CA ALA A 125 6.97 7.27 0.54
C ALA A 125 6.01 6.64 1.56
N ALA A 126 6.14 5.33 1.84
CA ALA A 126 5.38 4.68 2.89
C ALA A 126 5.64 5.31 4.28
N VAL A 127 6.91 5.53 4.64
CA VAL A 127 7.27 6.22 5.89
C VAL A 127 6.78 7.66 5.91
N LEU A 128 6.84 8.36 4.77
CA LEU A 128 6.33 9.73 4.63
C LEU A 128 4.83 9.81 4.95
N ALA A 129 4.03 8.84 4.50
CA ALA A 129 2.60 8.78 4.80
C ALA A 129 2.35 8.82 6.32
N TYR A 130 3.04 8.00 7.11
CA TYR A 130 2.88 7.99 8.56
C TYR A 130 3.32 9.28 9.26
N ARG A 131 4.34 9.97 8.71
CA ARG A 131 4.93 11.15 9.34
C ARG A 131 4.21 12.45 8.99
N SER A 132 3.67 12.56 7.78
CA SER A 132 3.29 13.83 7.20
C SER A 132 1.80 13.97 6.84
N THR A 133 0.98 12.93 6.98
CA THR A 133 -0.47 13.01 6.69
C THR A 133 -1.17 14.11 7.51
N LYS A 134 -0.69 14.40 8.71
CA LYS A 134 -1.18 15.50 9.55
C LYS A 134 -1.03 16.89 8.91
N SER A 135 -0.13 17.05 7.94
CA SER A 135 0.11 18.31 7.23
C SER A 135 -0.86 18.53 6.06
N LEU A 136 -1.70 17.57 5.74
CA LEU A 136 -2.75 17.69 4.73
C LEU A 136 -3.97 18.43 5.29
N SER A 137 -4.72 19.10 4.42
CA SER A 137 -6.05 19.59 4.75
C SER A 137 -6.98 18.45 5.14
N ASP A 138 -8.06 18.76 5.89
CA ASP A 138 -9.03 17.74 6.30
C ASP A 138 -9.65 17.01 5.10
N ALA A 139 -9.92 17.71 4.00
CA ALA A 139 -10.46 17.12 2.77
C ALA A 139 -9.46 16.17 2.11
N GLN A 140 -8.18 16.57 1.99
CA GLN A 140 -7.14 15.71 1.43
C GLN A 140 -6.89 14.49 2.31
N ARG A 141 -6.83 14.67 3.63
CA ARG A 141 -6.66 13.57 4.59
C ARG A 141 -7.81 12.57 4.49
N HIS A 142 -9.05 13.07 4.43
CA HIS A 142 -10.22 12.20 4.25
C HIS A 142 -10.12 11.38 2.95
N THR A 143 -9.69 12.00 1.85
CA THR A 143 -9.48 11.29 0.57
C THR A 143 -8.42 10.20 0.70
N ILE A 144 -7.28 10.47 1.34
CA ILE A 144 -6.24 9.45 1.58
C ILE A 144 -6.80 8.28 2.40
N MET A 145 -7.54 8.55 3.48
CA MET A 145 -8.15 7.50 4.31
C MET A 145 -9.14 6.64 3.52
N GLN A 146 -9.93 7.23 2.63
CA GLN A 146 -10.86 6.47 1.77
C GLN A 146 -10.12 5.60 0.76
N LEU A 147 -9.09 6.12 0.11
CA LEU A 147 -8.26 5.36 -0.82
C LEU A 147 -7.51 4.20 -0.14
N GLU A 148 -7.11 4.39 1.12
CA GLU A 148 -6.53 3.32 1.94
C GLU A 148 -7.56 2.22 2.23
N ILE A 149 -8.80 2.59 2.64
CA ILE A 149 -9.89 1.63 2.86
C ILE A 149 -10.17 0.83 1.57
N GLU A 150 -10.32 1.51 0.42
CA GLU A 150 -10.53 0.85 -0.87
C GLU A 150 -9.39 -0.11 -1.24
N THR A 151 -8.15 0.24 -0.89
CA THR A 151 -7.00 -0.65 -1.12
C THR A 151 -7.05 -1.88 -0.21
N ASN A 152 -7.46 -1.70 1.05
CA ASN A 152 -7.60 -2.78 2.01
C ASN A 152 -8.75 -3.73 1.64
N GLU A 153 -9.80 -3.25 0.95
CA GLU A 153 -10.90 -4.07 0.42
C GLU A 153 -10.38 -5.17 -0.52
N LEU A 154 -9.32 -4.91 -1.29
CA LEU A 154 -8.70 -5.92 -2.17
C LEU A 154 -8.13 -7.12 -1.38
N LEU A 155 -7.57 -6.89 -0.20
CA LEU A 155 -7.13 -7.95 0.69
C LEU A 155 -8.30 -8.60 1.42
N ALA A 156 -9.31 -7.81 1.80
CA ALA A 156 -10.51 -8.30 2.47
C ALA A 156 -11.27 -9.33 1.62
N GLU A 157 -11.39 -9.11 0.32
CA GLU A 157 -11.96 -10.08 -0.61
C GLU A 157 -11.24 -11.43 -0.58
N ARG A 158 -9.91 -11.44 -0.46
CA ARG A 158 -9.10 -12.67 -0.37
C ARG A 158 -9.29 -13.39 0.96
N VAL A 159 -9.37 -12.65 2.08
CA VAL A 159 -9.69 -13.22 3.40
C VAL A 159 -11.10 -13.82 3.40
N GLN A 160 -12.07 -13.11 2.83
CA GLN A 160 -13.45 -13.61 2.70
C GLN A 160 -13.52 -14.88 1.85
N ALA A 161 -12.76 -14.97 0.75
CA ALA A 161 -12.68 -16.18 -0.07
C ALA A 161 -12.15 -17.38 0.73
N CYS A 162 -11.15 -17.16 1.61
CA CYS A 162 -10.66 -18.21 2.51
C CYS A 162 -11.74 -18.68 3.51
N ILE A 163 -12.55 -17.76 4.04
CA ILE A 163 -13.66 -18.08 4.95
C ILE A 163 -14.76 -18.84 4.19
N ALA A 164 -15.15 -18.35 3.01
CA ALA A 164 -16.19 -18.98 2.17
C ALA A 164 -15.82 -20.40 1.74
N ALA A 165 -14.53 -20.67 1.48
CA ALA A 165 -14.01 -22.00 1.16
C ALA A 165 -13.88 -22.92 2.40
N GLY A 166 -14.19 -22.42 3.61
CA GLY A 166 -14.04 -23.16 4.87
C GLY A 166 -12.59 -23.38 5.28
N LEU A 167 -11.64 -22.60 4.69
CA LEU A 167 -10.22 -22.67 5.04
C LEU A 167 -9.89 -21.83 6.29
N PHE A 168 -10.58 -20.70 6.47
CA PHE A 168 -10.50 -19.91 7.67
C PHE A 168 -11.76 -20.06 8.51
N ARG A 169 -11.60 -19.91 9.83
CA ARG A 169 -12.72 -19.78 10.76
C ARG A 169 -13.43 -18.44 10.50
N LYS A 170 -14.63 -18.28 11.03
CA LYS A 170 -15.31 -16.97 11.02
C LYS A 170 -14.52 -16.00 11.89
N ILE A 171 -13.90 -15.01 11.28
CA ILE A 171 -13.13 -13.94 11.94
C ILE A 171 -13.65 -12.59 11.48
N ASP A 172 -13.30 -11.54 12.21
CA ASP A 172 -13.52 -10.15 11.76
C ASP A 172 -12.56 -9.85 10.62
N VAL A 173 -13.11 -9.69 9.41
CA VAL A 173 -12.31 -9.53 8.17
C VAL A 173 -11.57 -8.20 8.17
N GLU A 174 -12.21 -7.13 8.63
CA GLU A 174 -11.59 -5.79 8.63
C GLU A 174 -10.39 -5.75 9.57
N LEU A 175 -10.53 -6.24 10.80
CA LEU A 175 -9.43 -6.32 11.76
C LEU A 175 -8.31 -7.25 11.28
N ALA A 176 -8.65 -8.37 10.64
CA ALA A 176 -7.69 -9.31 10.08
C ALA A 176 -6.86 -8.67 8.97
N VAL A 177 -7.48 -7.88 8.09
CA VAL A 177 -6.79 -7.15 7.03
C VAL A 177 -5.83 -6.11 7.61
N TYR A 178 -6.25 -5.36 8.63
CA TYR A 178 -5.35 -4.41 9.28
C TYR A 178 -4.12 -5.09 9.91
N GLN A 179 -4.23 -6.33 10.42
CA GLN A 179 -3.05 -7.08 10.89
C GLN A 179 -2.08 -7.37 9.73
N LEU A 180 -2.58 -7.82 8.57
CA LEU A 180 -1.76 -8.09 7.38
C LEU A 180 -1.10 -6.82 6.83
N VAL A 181 -1.88 -5.74 6.69
CA VAL A 181 -1.43 -4.45 6.20
C VAL A 181 -0.34 -3.87 7.11
N MET A 182 -0.57 -3.86 8.43
CA MET A 182 0.40 -3.36 9.40
C MET A 182 1.65 -4.23 9.47
N HIS A 183 1.52 -5.56 9.30
CA HIS A 183 2.68 -6.44 9.15
C HIS A 183 3.54 -6.00 7.96
N ALA A 184 2.96 -5.80 6.78
CA ALA A 184 3.69 -5.35 5.59
C ALA A 184 4.32 -3.95 5.80
N HIS A 185 3.59 -2.98 6.36
CA HIS A 185 4.10 -1.63 6.62
C HIS A 185 5.24 -1.61 7.64
N THR A 186 5.25 -2.52 8.61
CA THR A 186 6.32 -2.64 9.59
C THR A 186 7.68 -2.87 8.94
N TRP A 187 7.73 -3.55 7.78
CA TRP A 187 8.96 -3.66 6.99
C TRP A 187 9.58 -2.30 6.66
N ALA A 188 8.82 -1.35 6.17
CA ALA A 188 9.32 0.00 5.88
C ALA A 188 9.62 0.80 7.14
N LEU A 189 8.74 0.74 8.15
CA LEU A 189 8.86 1.50 9.39
C LEU A 189 10.06 1.06 10.24
N LYS A 190 10.41 -0.21 10.19
CA LYS A 190 11.51 -0.82 10.96
C LYS A 190 12.63 -1.36 10.05
N TYR A 191 12.71 -0.87 8.82
CA TYR A 191 13.68 -1.33 7.83
C TYR A 191 15.12 -1.31 8.35
N TRP A 192 15.50 -0.25 9.11
CA TRP A 192 16.81 -0.11 9.72
C TRP A 192 17.23 -1.30 10.59
N ARG A 193 16.28 -2.05 11.14
CA ARG A 193 16.53 -3.25 11.94
C ARG A 193 16.27 -4.52 11.15
N LEU A 194 15.13 -4.59 10.47
CA LEU A 194 14.68 -5.82 9.82
C LEU A 194 15.63 -6.27 8.72
N ASN A 195 16.17 -5.35 7.90
CA ASN A 195 17.10 -5.68 6.84
C ASN A 195 18.46 -6.22 7.34
N GLN A 196 18.77 -6.07 8.64
CA GLN A 196 19.98 -6.63 9.25
C GLN A 196 19.81 -8.07 9.72
N ILE A 197 18.57 -8.49 9.98
CA ILE A 197 18.27 -9.78 10.62
C ILE A 197 17.50 -10.74 9.70
N THR A 198 16.90 -10.23 8.61
CA THR A 198 16.08 -11.04 7.72
C THR A 198 15.97 -10.40 6.33
N THR A 199 15.41 -11.14 5.38
CA THR A 199 14.97 -10.64 4.06
C THR A 199 13.48 -10.33 4.07
N LEU A 200 13.00 -9.55 3.08
CA LEU A 200 11.58 -9.27 2.92
C LEU A 200 10.76 -10.58 2.81
N ASP A 201 11.22 -11.50 1.95
CA ASP A 201 10.51 -12.75 1.71
C ASP A 201 10.34 -13.58 2.99
N ARG A 202 11.43 -13.75 3.75
CA ARG A 202 11.39 -14.47 5.03
C ARG A 202 10.51 -13.76 6.05
N TYR A 203 10.59 -12.44 6.13
CA TYR A 203 9.80 -11.62 7.04
C TYR A 203 8.29 -11.80 6.76
N LEU A 204 7.92 -11.64 5.49
CA LEU A 204 6.52 -11.74 5.06
C LEU A 204 5.97 -13.15 5.27
N MET A 205 6.72 -14.18 4.85
CA MET A 205 6.25 -15.57 5.00
C MET A 205 6.10 -15.94 6.47
N THR A 206 7.01 -15.52 7.34
CA THR A 206 6.91 -15.78 8.79
C THR A 206 5.65 -15.15 9.39
N GLY A 207 5.34 -13.89 9.05
CA GLY A 207 4.15 -13.23 9.55
C GLY A 207 2.86 -13.79 8.94
N PHE A 208 2.90 -14.15 7.66
CA PHE A 208 1.77 -14.80 7.00
C PHE A 208 1.47 -16.18 7.62
N GLU A 209 2.50 -16.97 7.93
CA GLU A 209 2.35 -18.23 8.65
C GLU A 209 1.67 -18.03 10.02
N PHE A 210 2.11 -17.05 10.82
CA PHE A 210 1.47 -16.75 12.10
C PHE A 210 0.00 -16.38 11.91
N PHE A 211 -0.31 -15.55 10.91
CA PHE A 211 -1.68 -15.15 10.60
C PHE A 211 -2.53 -16.35 10.18
N VAL A 212 -2.06 -17.15 9.23
CA VAL A 212 -2.82 -18.32 8.73
C VAL A 212 -3.04 -19.33 9.84
N ARG A 213 -2.01 -19.68 10.62
CA ARG A 213 -2.15 -20.63 11.73
C ARG A 213 -3.14 -20.15 12.81
N ALA A 214 -3.22 -18.85 13.03
CA ALA A 214 -4.20 -18.27 13.95
C ALA A 214 -5.63 -18.27 13.37
N ALA A 215 -5.81 -18.08 12.07
CA ALA A 215 -7.12 -17.95 11.43
C ALA A 215 -7.69 -19.25 10.87
N ALA A 216 -6.84 -20.22 10.48
CA ALA A 216 -7.23 -21.39 9.74
C ALA A 216 -8.11 -22.37 10.53
N SER A 217 -8.99 -23.05 9.80
CA SER A 217 -9.63 -24.29 10.19
C SER A 217 -8.67 -25.49 10.06
N PRO A 218 -8.97 -26.69 10.56
CA PRO A 218 -8.17 -27.88 10.30
C PRO A 218 -7.95 -28.15 8.81
N LYS A 219 -8.98 -27.95 7.97
CA LYS A 219 -8.86 -28.02 6.50
C LYS A 219 -7.89 -26.97 5.96
N GLY A 220 -7.99 -25.74 6.45
CA GLY A 220 -7.11 -24.63 6.05
C GLY A 220 -5.65 -24.88 6.40
N LEU A 221 -5.36 -25.46 7.57
CA LEU A 221 -4.00 -25.84 7.96
C LEU A 221 -3.39 -26.84 6.99
N SER A 222 -4.14 -27.92 6.63
CA SER A 222 -3.66 -28.90 5.67
C SER A 222 -3.36 -28.29 4.30
N VAL A 223 -4.21 -27.37 3.80
CA VAL A 223 -3.99 -26.65 2.54
C VAL A 223 -2.77 -25.73 2.65
N PHE A 224 -2.61 -25.04 3.76
CA PHE A 224 -1.48 -24.15 3.98
C PHE A 224 -0.14 -24.91 4.07
N ASP A 225 -0.13 -26.04 4.77
CA ASP A 225 1.09 -26.87 4.87
C ASP A 225 1.50 -27.39 3.48
N ALA A 226 0.54 -27.81 2.65
CA ALA A 226 0.80 -28.20 1.26
C ALA A 226 1.36 -27.03 0.43
N PHE A 227 0.79 -25.81 0.58
CA PHE A 227 1.28 -24.59 -0.04
C PHE A 227 2.73 -24.29 0.36
N CYS A 228 3.08 -24.37 1.65
CA CYS A 228 4.43 -24.15 2.14
C CYS A 228 5.43 -25.16 1.54
N HIS A 229 5.06 -26.43 1.42
CA HIS A 229 5.92 -27.45 0.79
C HIS A 229 6.17 -27.16 -0.69
N GLY A 230 5.18 -26.63 -1.41
CA GLY A 230 5.34 -26.24 -2.82
C GLY A 230 6.22 -25.01 -3.02
N GLN A 231 6.26 -24.09 -2.05
CA GLN A 231 7.13 -22.89 -2.09
C GLN A 231 8.59 -23.19 -1.70
N VAL A 232 8.81 -24.23 -0.92
CA VAL A 232 10.16 -24.70 -0.55
C VAL A 232 10.64 -25.69 -1.60
N GLY A 233 11.22 -25.19 -2.71
CA GLY A 233 11.94 -26.05 -3.64
C GLY A 233 13.09 -26.79 -2.92
N PRO A 234 13.63 -27.91 -3.47
CA PRO A 234 14.52 -28.85 -2.77
C PRO A 234 15.79 -28.25 -2.14
N SER A 235 16.10 -26.98 -2.43
CA SER A 235 17.34 -26.31 -1.97
C SER A 235 17.29 -25.68 -0.57
N ALA A 236 16.12 -25.54 0.06
CA ALA A 236 15.98 -24.80 1.34
C ALA A 236 15.93 -25.69 2.60
N ILE A 237 15.95 -27.02 2.44
CA ILE A 237 15.86 -27.97 3.56
C ILE A 237 17.20 -28.12 4.33
N ALA A 238 18.32 -27.63 3.77
CA ALA A 238 19.66 -27.86 4.32
C ALA A 238 20.05 -26.98 5.53
N HIS A 239 19.19 -26.03 5.99
CA HIS A 239 19.54 -25.11 7.10
C HIS A 239 18.63 -25.17 8.33
N ARG A 240 17.82 -26.21 8.53
CA ARG A 240 17.01 -26.40 9.76
C ARG A 240 17.68 -27.25 10.84
N GLY A 241 18.97 -27.49 10.74
CA GLY A 241 19.69 -28.27 11.73
C GLY A 241 21.01 -27.62 12.14
N ARG A 242 20.94 -26.61 13.00
CA ARG A 242 22.01 -26.29 13.99
C ARG A 242 21.48 -25.26 14.97
#